data_72e7a2fed48c01f7505e704b090c94bc
#
_entry.id   72e7a2fed48c01f7505e704b090c94bc
#
_cell.length_a   1.000
_cell.length_b   1.000
_cell.length_c   1.000
_cell.angle_alpha   90.00
_cell.angle_beta   90.00
_cell.angle_gamma   90.00
#
_symmetry.space_group_name_H-M   'P 1'
#
loop_
_entity.id
_entity.type
_entity.pdbx_description
1 polymer ?
#
loop_
_entity_poly.entity_id
_entity_poly.type
_entity_poly.pdbx_seq_one_letter_code
_entity_poly.pdbx_strand_id
1 'polypeptide(L)'
;VGARDEHPEHTGFAHLFEHLMFGGSAHIPDYDTPLQLAGGENNAWTNNDITNYYLTVPKPNVETAFWLESDRMLELAFSEQSLEVQRGVVMEEFKQRCLNQPYGDVGHLFRPLAFRVHPYRWPTIGKELSHIEQATLDEVKSFFYRFYAPNNAVLAVTGNISWDETVKLTEKWFAPIPRRDVPVRQLPQEPEQTQERRLTVERNVPLDALFMGYHMCSREGADYYAFDILSDILSNGRSSRLNRRLVQEQNIFSGIDAYISGTRDAGLLQISGKPAAGVSLEQAEAAVRKELEELQRSPVDGQELEKVKNKFESTQIFGNINYLNVATNLAWFELTGKAEDIDLEVERYRSVTTEQLHTVAQRTFCESNAVVLYYKSDK
;
A
#
# COMPACT_ATOMS: atom_id res chain seq x y z
N VAL A 1 12.63 -0.93 -1.44
CA VAL A 1 12.24 -1.56 -2.71
C VAL A 1 10.79 -2.04 -2.62
N GLY A 2 10.03 -1.89 -3.68
CA GLY A 2 8.66 -2.36 -3.78
C GLY A 2 8.33 -2.84 -5.20
N ALA A 3 7.06 -3.18 -5.46
CA ALA A 3 6.67 -3.75 -6.75
C ALA A 3 6.95 -2.83 -7.95
N ARG A 4 7.01 -1.50 -7.76
CA ARG A 4 7.36 -0.55 -8.83
C ARG A 4 8.80 -0.66 -9.33
N ASP A 5 9.69 -1.27 -8.53
CA ASP A 5 11.11 -1.42 -8.85
C ASP A 5 11.40 -2.66 -9.69
N GLU A 6 10.38 -3.48 -9.93
CA GLU A 6 10.47 -4.74 -10.67
C GLU A 6 10.55 -4.50 -12.18
N HIS A 7 11.09 -5.50 -12.88
CA HIS A 7 11.05 -5.53 -14.34
C HIS A 7 9.67 -6.07 -14.81
N PRO A 8 9.08 -5.52 -15.89
CA PRO A 8 7.76 -5.97 -16.36
C PRO A 8 7.64 -7.47 -16.71
N GLU A 9 8.76 -8.15 -16.94
CA GLU A 9 8.83 -9.58 -17.22
C GLU A 9 9.19 -10.43 -15.98
N HIS A 10 9.46 -9.77 -14.83
CA HIS A 10 9.86 -10.40 -13.57
C HIS A 10 9.14 -9.71 -12.41
N THR A 11 7.81 -9.77 -12.40
CA THR A 11 6.97 -9.14 -11.39
C THR A 11 6.66 -10.08 -10.23
N GLY A 12 6.39 -9.52 -9.04
CA GLY A 12 6.18 -10.28 -7.81
C GLY A 12 7.48 -10.55 -7.04
N PHE A 13 8.64 -10.07 -7.54
CA PHE A 13 9.94 -10.29 -6.90
C PHE A 13 10.08 -9.56 -5.57
N ALA A 14 9.54 -8.36 -5.42
CA ALA A 14 9.56 -7.65 -4.15
C ALA A 14 8.81 -8.42 -3.06
N HIS A 15 7.67 -9.01 -3.40
CA HIS A 15 6.89 -9.86 -2.51
C HIS A 15 7.59 -11.23 -2.26
N LEU A 16 8.17 -11.85 -3.28
CA LEU A 16 8.97 -13.06 -3.10
C LEU A 16 10.13 -12.81 -2.13
N PHE A 17 10.76 -11.63 -2.21
CA PHE A 17 11.83 -11.24 -1.29
C PHE A 17 11.34 -11.04 0.14
N GLU A 18 10.13 -10.52 0.34
CA GLU A 18 9.52 -10.48 1.67
C GLU A 18 9.59 -11.87 2.33
N HIS A 19 9.21 -12.91 1.61
CA HIS A 19 9.26 -14.30 2.10
C HIS A 19 10.70 -14.83 2.24
N LEU A 20 11.56 -14.58 1.26
CA LEU A 20 12.94 -15.08 1.27
C LEU A 20 13.75 -14.53 2.44
N MET A 21 13.45 -13.33 2.92
CA MET A 21 14.11 -12.71 4.05
C MET A 21 13.88 -13.43 5.38
N PHE A 22 12.91 -14.36 5.44
CA PHE A 22 12.68 -15.27 6.57
C PHE A 22 13.21 -16.69 6.32
N GLY A 23 13.69 -16.98 5.11
CA GLY A 23 14.17 -18.29 4.69
C GLY A 23 15.60 -18.65 5.13
N GLY A 24 16.16 -17.89 6.07
CA GLY A 24 17.54 -18.03 6.54
C GLY A 24 18.54 -17.05 5.93
N SER A 25 19.55 -16.70 6.69
CA SER A 25 20.63 -15.77 6.32
C SER A 25 21.99 -16.43 6.46
N ALA A 26 23.08 -15.69 6.22
CA ALA A 26 24.43 -16.23 6.15
C ALA A 26 24.84 -17.02 7.41
N HIS A 27 24.46 -16.54 8.58
CA HIS A 27 24.85 -17.16 9.86
C HIS A 27 23.65 -17.65 10.68
N ILE A 28 22.40 -17.36 10.25
CA ILE A 28 21.18 -17.67 10.97
C ILE A 28 20.26 -18.48 10.04
N PRO A 29 20.30 -19.82 10.15
CA PRO A 29 19.49 -20.68 9.27
C PRO A 29 17.98 -20.63 9.54
N ASP A 30 17.61 -20.22 10.74
CA ASP A 30 16.21 -20.09 11.18
C ASP A 30 16.05 -18.77 11.94
N TYR A 31 15.31 -17.83 11.35
CA TYR A 31 15.07 -16.49 11.88
C TYR A 31 14.10 -16.51 13.08
N ASP A 32 13.09 -17.35 13.03
CA ASP A 32 11.98 -17.32 14.00
C ASP A 32 12.35 -17.92 15.36
N THR A 33 13.10 -19.01 15.39
CA THR A 33 13.46 -19.68 16.64
C THR A 33 14.19 -18.76 17.64
N PRO A 34 15.28 -18.07 17.28
CA PRO A 34 15.96 -17.16 18.23
C PRO A 34 15.07 -15.97 18.63
N LEU A 35 14.22 -15.48 17.73
CA LEU A 35 13.29 -14.41 18.04
C LEU A 35 12.23 -14.85 19.07
N GLN A 36 11.64 -16.02 18.87
CA GLN A 36 10.65 -16.59 19.81
C GLN A 36 11.27 -16.88 21.18
N LEU A 37 12.50 -17.41 21.23
CA LEU A 37 13.24 -17.61 22.48
C LEU A 37 13.53 -16.28 23.19
N ALA A 38 13.69 -15.19 22.46
CA ALA A 38 13.82 -13.85 23.02
C ALA A 38 12.47 -13.22 23.43
N GLY A 39 11.35 -13.93 23.24
CA GLY A 39 10.00 -13.44 23.53
C GLY A 39 9.51 -12.39 22.53
N GLY A 40 10.05 -12.42 21.31
CA GLY A 40 9.70 -11.48 20.24
C GLY A 40 8.69 -12.05 19.26
N GLU A 41 8.16 -11.16 18.45
CA GLU A 41 7.30 -11.43 17.31
C GLU A 41 7.73 -10.58 16.11
N ASN A 42 7.46 -11.05 14.92
CA ASN A 42 7.78 -10.34 13.68
C ASN A 42 6.65 -10.42 12.66
N ASN A 43 6.72 -9.57 11.66
CA ASN A 43 5.99 -9.70 10.42
C ASN A 43 6.64 -8.83 9.34
N ALA A 44 6.11 -8.89 8.13
CA ALA A 44 6.50 -8.03 7.02
C ALA A 44 5.31 -7.74 6.12
N TRP A 45 5.44 -6.75 5.25
CA TRP A 45 4.51 -6.48 4.17
C TRP A 45 5.21 -5.74 3.04
N THR A 46 4.73 -5.98 1.82
CA THR A 46 5.21 -5.31 0.61
C THR A 46 4.05 -4.57 -0.05
N ASN A 47 4.33 -3.36 -0.51
CA ASN A 47 3.42 -2.61 -1.36
C ASN A 47 4.08 -2.20 -2.69
N ASN A 48 3.49 -1.24 -3.39
CA ASN A 48 4.06 -0.77 -4.64
C ASN A 48 5.45 -0.15 -4.47
N ASP A 49 5.73 0.50 -3.34
CA ASP A 49 6.86 1.42 -3.15
C ASP A 49 7.94 0.88 -2.23
N ILE A 50 7.55 0.09 -1.23
CA ILE A 50 8.45 -0.40 -0.18
C ILE A 50 8.14 -1.83 0.22
N THR A 51 9.13 -2.48 0.83
CA THR A 51 8.96 -3.65 1.70
C THR A 51 9.34 -3.25 3.12
N ASN A 52 8.47 -3.50 4.07
CA ASN A 52 8.68 -3.22 5.48
C ASN A 52 8.84 -4.53 6.24
N TYR A 53 9.89 -4.63 7.02
CA TYR A 53 10.13 -5.71 7.97
C TYR A 53 10.10 -5.13 9.36
N TYR A 54 9.43 -5.77 10.28
CA TYR A 54 9.39 -5.31 11.67
C TYR A 54 9.37 -6.46 12.65
N LEU A 55 9.86 -6.17 13.82
CA LEU A 55 9.78 -7.06 14.96
C LEU A 55 9.59 -6.27 16.24
N THR A 56 9.06 -6.95 17.25
CA THR A 56 8.98 -6.44 18.61
C THR A 56 9.64 -7.44 19.56
N VAL A 57 10.41 -6.93 20.52
CA VAL A 57 11.08 -7.76 21.53
C VAL A 57 10.98 -7.09 22.92
N PRO A 58 10.96 -7.85 24.00
CA PRO A 58 11.16 -7.29 25.34
C PRO A 58 12.51 -6.57 25.44
N LYS A 59 12.55 -5.44 26.16
CA LYS A 59 13.76 -4.61 26.32
C LYS A 59 15.04 -5.39 26.66
N PRO A 60 15.08 -6.35 27.59
CA PRO A 60 16.29 -7.09 27.90
C PRO A 60 16.91 -7.83 26.71
N ASN A 61 16.12 -8.11 25.70
CA ASN A 61 16.51 -8.90 24.52
C ASN A 61 16.60 -8.04 23.25
N VAL A 62 16.67 -6.71 23.37
CA VAL A 62 16.70 -5.78 22.22
C VAL A 62 17.85 -6.06 21.26
N GLU A 63 18.99 -6.50 21.75
CA GLU A 63 20.15 -6.80 20.91
C GLU A 63 19.89 -7.96 19.93
N THR A 64 19.02 -8.91 20.29
CA THR A 64 18.59 -9.98 19.38
C THR A 64 17.96 -9.41 18.10
N ALA A 65 17.19 -8.33 18.23
CA ALA A 65 16.62 -7.64 17.06
C ALA A 65 17.68 -7.12 16.10
N PHE A 66 18.68 -6.40 16.63
CA PHE A 66 19.76 -5.86 15.81
C PHE A 66 20.60 -6.96 15.15
N TRP A 67 20.86 -8.05 15.85
CA TRP A 67 21.58 -9.20 15.32
C TRP A 67 20.80 -9.86 14.16
N LEU A 68 19.53 -10.18 14.35
CA LEU A 68 18.70 -10.82 13.32
C LEU A 68 18.57 -9.96 12.07
N GLU A 69 18.24 -8.67 12.24
CA GLU A 69 18.03 -7.74 11.13
C GLU A 69 19.33 -7.48 10.34
N SER A 70 20.45 -7.35 11.05
CA SER A 70 21.73 -7.10 10.39
C SER A 70 22.22 -8.29 9.59
N ASP A 71 22.03 -9.53 10.07
CA ASP A 71 22.51 -10.73 9.38
C ASP A 71 21.78 -10.94 8.06
N ARG A 72 20.44 -10.79 8.04
CA ARG A 72 19.69 -10.91 6.78
C ARG A 72 19.92 -9.74 5.81
N MET A 73 20.33 -8.57 6.29
CA MET A 73 20.77 -7.47 5.43
C MET A 73 22.17 -7.70 4.86
N LEU A 74 23.04 -8.36 5.60
CA LEU A 74 24.38 -8.71 5.15
C LEU A 74 24.30 -9.66 3.96
N GLU A 75 23.65 -10.81 4.15
CA GLU A 75 23.50 -11.84 3.12
C GLU A 75 22.44 -12.88 3.51
N LEU A 76 21.66 -13.34 2.52
CA LEU A 76 20.77 -14.47 2.68
C LEU A 76 21.52 -15.80 2.45
N ALA A 77 20.91 -16.91 2.88
CA ALA A 77 21.47 -18.26 2.67
C ALA A 77 21.57 -18.65 1.19
N PHE A 78 20.73 -18.07 0.32
CA PHE A 78 20.71 -18.29 -1.14
C PHE A 78 20.80 -19.75 -1.57
N SER A 79 20.03 -20.64 -0.94
CA SER A 79 19.96 -22.04 -1.33
C SER A 79 18.81 -22.30 -2.31
N GLU A 80 19.02 -23.24 -3.24
CA GLU A 80 17.93 -23.72 -4.12
C GLU A 80 16.74 -24.24 -3.32
N GLN A 81 16.99 -24.90 -2.20
CA GLN A 81 15.94 -25.39 -1.32
C GLN A 81 15.12 -24.25 -0.71
N SER A 82 15.74 -23.20 -0.22
CA SER A 82 15.03 -22.03 0.34
C SER A 82 14.20 -21.34 -0.74
N LEU A 83 14.78 -21.16 -1.94
CA LEU A 83 14.05 -20.57 -3.08
C LEU A 83 12.85 -21.42 -3.46
N GLU A 84 13.00 -22.73 -3.57
CA GLU A 84 11.89 -23.63 -3.95
C GLU A 84 10.75 -23.61 -2.93
N VAL A 85 11.07 -23.60 -1.63
CA VAL A 85 10.07 -23.51 -0.56
C VAL A 85 9.31 -22.18 -0.65
N GLN A 86 10.01 -21.04 -0.70
CA GLN A 86 9.36 -19.74 -0.71
C GLN A 86 8.61 -19.47 -2.03
N ARG A 87 9.14 -19.94 -3.15
CA ARG A 87 8.44 -19.91 -4.44
C ARG A 87 7.12 -20.65 -4.35
N GLY A 88 7.13 -21.88 -3.78
CA GLY A 88 5.92 -22.66 -3.57
C GLY A 88 4.88 -21.94 -2.71
N VAL A 89 5.32 -21.28 -1.62
CA VAL A 89 4.44 -20.50 -0.72
C VAL A 89 3.81 -19.34 -1.48
N VAL A 90 4.61 -18.52 -2.17
CA VAL A 90 4.11 -17.35 -2.92
C VAL A 90 3.19 -17.75 -4.08
N MET A 91 3.51 -18.84 -4.78
CA MET A 91 2.64 -19.38 -5.84
C MET A 91 1.29 -19.83 -5.30
N GLU A 92 1.27 -20.47 -4.14
CA GLU A 92 0.01 -20.89 -3.52
C GLU A 92 -0.79 -19.70 -3.03
N GLU A 93 -0.13 -18.68 -2.47
CA GLU A 93 -0.76 -17.43 -2.08
C GLU A 93 -1.37 -16.70 -3.29
N PHE A 94 -0.65 -16.65 -4.42
CA PHE A 94 -1.18 -16.11 -5.68
C PHE A 94 -2.46 -16.84 -6.10
N LYS A 95 -2.45 -18.17 -6.09
CA LYS A 95 -3.64 -18.96 -6.44
C LYS A 95 -4.80 -18.67 -5.50
N GLN A 96 -4.54 -18.65 -4.19
CA GLN A 96 -5.58 -18.39 -3.19
C GLN A 96 -6.15 -16.99 -3.31
N ARG A 97 -5.30 -15.96 -3.42
CA ARG A 97 -5.73 -14.57 -3.44
C ARG A 97 -6.30 -14.11 -4.77
N CYS A 98 -5.76 -14.61 -5.90
CA CYS A 98 -6.11 -14.09 -7.21
C CYS A 98 -7.00 -15.01 -8.03
N LEU A 99 -6.90 -16.35 -7.86
CA LEU A 99 -7.61 -17.31 -8.71
C LEU A 99 -8.78 -18.00 -7.99
N ASN A 100 -8.63 -18.29 -6.70
CA ASN A 100 -9.55 -19.18 -5.98
C ASN A 100 -10.59 -18.45 -5.12
N GLN A 101 -10.52 -17.12 -5.05
CA GLN A 101 -11.51 -16.34 -4.28
C GLN A 101 -12.32 -15.40 -5.19
N PRO A 102 -13.60 -15.14 -4.85
CA PRO A 102 -14.39 -14.14 -5.57
C PRO A 102 -13.71 -12.77 -5.60
N TYR A 103 -13.71 -12.12 -6.76
CA TYR A 103 -13.09 -10.81 -7.01
C TYR A 103 -11.55 -10.77 -6.86
N GLY A 104 -10.87 -11.93 -6.76
CA GLY A 104 -9.43 -11.99 -6.55
C GLY A 104 -8.61 -11.41 -7.70
N ASP A 105 -9.11 -11.44 -8.93
CA ASP A 105 -8.44 -10.89 -10.11
C ASP A 105 -8.68 -9.40 -10.36
N VAL A 106 -9.43 -8.70 -9.50
CA VAL A 106 -9.73 -7.26 -9.65
C VAL A 106 -8.46 -6.43 -9.80
N GLY A 107 -7.44 -6.69 -8.97
CA GLY A 107 -6.15 -5.99 -9.08
C GLY A 107 -5.47 -6.17 -10.43
N HIS A 108 -5.57 -7.36 -11.03
CA HIS A 108 -5.02 -7.68 -12.36
C HIS A 108 -5.81 -7.06 -13.52
N LEU A 109 -7.07 -6.72 -13.31
CA LEU A 109 -7.94 -6.09 -14.30
C LEU A 109 -7.92 -4.56 -14.17
N PHE A 110 -8.05 -4.05 -12.96
CA PHE A 110 -8.23 -2.63 -12.71
C PHE A 110 -6.93 -1.82 -12.83
N ARG A 111 -5.81 -2.36 -12.31
CA ARG A 111 -4.52 -1.66 -12.37
C ARG A 111 -4.04 -1.40 -13.81
N PRO A 112 -3.99 -2.37 -14.75
CA PRO A 112 -3.58 -2.10 -16.14
C PRO A 112 -4.61 -1.27 -16.91
N LEU A 113 -5.87 -1.20 -16.46
CA LEU A 113 -6.86 -0.27 -16.99
C LEU A 113 -6.54 1.17 -16.58
N ALA A 114 -6.13 1.38 -15.33
CA ALA A 114 -5.77 2.69 -14.79
C ALA A 114 -4.38 3.15 -15.27
N PHE A 115 -3.37 2.29 -15.22
CA PHE A 115 -1.98 2.61 -15.57
C PHE A 115 -1.56 1.87 -16.82
N ARG A 116 -1.09 2.60 -17.84
CA ARG A 116 -0.64 2.01 -19.12
C ARG A 116 0.86 1.75 -19.15
N VAL A 117 1.64 2.64 -18.56
CA VAL A 117 3.11 2.60 -18.63
C VAL A 117 3.76 2.51 -17.25
N HIS A 118 3.18 3.16 -16.24
CA HIS A 118 3.75 3.17 -14.89
C HIS A 118 3.70 1.76 -14.27
N PRO A 119 4.72 1.32 -13.50
CA PRO A 119 4.74 0.02 -12.84
C PRO A 119 3.58 -0.27 -11.87
N TYR A 120 2.83 0.74 -11.44
CA TYR A 120 1.59 0.52 -10.66
C TYR A 120 0.52 -0.27 -11.41
N ARG A 121 0.72 -0.55 -12.70
CA ARG A 121 -0.17 -1.38 -13.53
C ARG A 121 -0.19 -2.87 -13.17
N TRP A 122 0.75 -3.35 -12.36
CA TRP A 122 0.69 -4.71 -11.83
C TRP A 122 0.54 -4.75 -10.32
N PRO A 123 -0.13 -5.78 -9.76
CA PRO A 123 -0.25 -5.94 -8.33
C PRO A 123 1.06 -6.42 -7.70
N THR A 124 1.23 -6.18 -6.41
CA THR A 124 2.42 -6.53 -5.64
C THR A 124 2.74 -8.03 -5.67
N ILE A 125 1.70 -8.88 -5.72
CA ILE A 125 1.86 -10.34 -5.80
C ILE A 125 2.42 -10.81 -7.16
N GLY A 126 2.55 -9.91 -8.12
CA GLY A 126 2.99 -10.19 -9.49
C GLY A 126 1.87 -10.15 -10.51
N LYS A 127 2.23 -9.85 -11.75
CA LYS A 127 1.33 -9.81 -12.91
C LYS A 127 0.90 -11.22 -13.34
N GLU A 128 1.83 -12.15 -13.34
CA GLU A 128 1.65 -13.53 -13.82
C GLU A 128 2.35 -14.51 -12.89
N LEU A 129 1.69 -15.65 -12.63
CA LEU A 129 2.24 -16.71 -11.78
C LEU A 129 3.57 -17.25 -12.32
N SER A 130 3.72 -17.32 -13.64
CA SER A 130 4.93 -17.78 -14.33
C SER A 130 6.17 -16.98 -13.98
N HIS A 131 6.04 -15.70 -13.65
CA HIS A 131 7.18 -14.86 -13.25
C HIS A 131 7.82 -15.34 -11.92
N ILE A 132 6.99 -15.87 -11.01
CA ILE A 132 7.46 -16.45 -9.75
C ILE A 132 7.95 -17.88 -9.98
N GLU A 133 7.20 -18.67 -10.76
CA GLU A 133 7.52 -20.07 -11.06
C GLU A 133 8.90 -20.23 -11.72
N GLN A 134 9.26 -19.30 -12.61
CA GLN A 134 10.50 -19.33 -13.37
C GLN A 134 11.66 -18.57 -12.70
N ALA A 135 11.42 -17.94 -11.53
CA ALA A 135 12.46 -17.22 -10.82
C ALA A 135 13.68 -18.08 -10.52
N THR A 136 14.86 -17.67 -10.95
CA THR A 136 16.11 -18.36 -10.75
C THR A 136 16.88 -17.83 -9.54
N LEU A 137 17.78 -18.64 -9.00
CA LEU A 137 18.62 -18.23 -7.88
C LEU A 137 19.52 -17.03 -8.24
N ASP A 138 19.99 -16.95 -9.49
CA ASP A 138 20.84 -15.85 -9.95
C ASP A 138 20.05 -14.53 -10.05
N GLU A 139 18.80 -14.56 -10.49
CA GLU A 139 17.91 -13.39 -10.49
C GLU A 139 17.61 -12.94 -9.07
N VAL A 140 17.35 -13.88 -8.17
CA VAL A 140 17.14 -13.61 -6.74
C VAL A 140 18.37 -12.93 -6.14
N LYS A 141 19.58 -13.47 -6.35
CA LYS A 141 20.83 -12.84 -5.90
C LYS A 141 21.01 -11.45 -6.49
N SER A 142 20.76 -11.29 -7.79
CA SER A 142 20.87 -9.99 -8.48
C SER A 142 19.94 -8.97 -7.86
N PHE A 143 18.69 -9.33 -7.56
CA PHE A 143 17.72 -8.45 -6.92
C PHE A 143 18.16 -8.04 -5.51
N PHE A 144 18.64 -8.99 -4.69
CA PHE A 144 19.18 -8.72 -3.36
C PHE A 144 20.31 -7.70 -3.40
N TYR A 145 21.38 -8.01 -4.17
CA TYR A 145 22.54 -7.14 -4.22
C TYR A 145 22.27 -5.77 -4.83
N ARG A 146 21.21 -5.66 -5.63
CA ARG A 146 20.76 -4.40 -6.23
C ARG A 146 20.01 -3.51 -5.26
N PHE A 147 19.19 -4.08 -4.39
CA PHE A 147 18.24 -3.32 -3.59
C PHE A 147 18.42 -3.42 -2.07
N TYR A 148 18.89 -4.54 -1.57
CA TYR A 148 19.05 -4.80 -0.12
C TYR A 148 20.43 -4.36 0.33
N ALA A 149 20.57 -3.07 0.57
CA ALA A 149 21.81 -2.44 1.03
C ALA A 149 21.51 -1.47 2.18
N PRO A 150 22.42 -1.29 3.16
CA PRO A 150 22.17 -0.37 4.28
C PRO A 150 21.94 1.07 3.84
N ASN A 151 22.50 1.49 2.70
CA ASN A 151 22.26 2.80 2.11
C ASN A 151 20.99 2.90 1.25
N ASN A 152 20.15 1.88 1.23
CA ASN A 152 18.80 1.85 0.65
C ASN A 152 17.75 1.39 1.68
N ALA A 153 18.07 1.50 2.95
CA ALA A 153 17.21 1.09 4.04
C ALA A 153 17.09 2.23 5.07
N VAL A 154 15.97 2.26 5.77
CA VAL A 154 15.73 3.10 6.94
C VAL A 154 15.52 2.17 8.12
N LEU A 155 16.28 2.36 9.20
CA LEU A 155 16.10 1.68 10.47
C LEU A 155 15.41 2.63 11.44
N ALA A 156 14.20 2.26 11.89
CA ALA A 156 13.50 2.97 12.94
C ALA A 156 13.39 2.10 14.20
N VAL A 157 13.77 2.66 15.32
CA VAL A 157 13.75 1.98 16.62
C VAL A 157 12.94 2.81 17.62
N THR A 158 11.92 2.21 18.22
CA THR A 158 11.05 2.86 19.19
C THR A 158 10.86 1.99 20.41
N GLY A 159 10.73 2.60 21.58
CA GLY A 159 10.49 1.87 22.82
C GLY A 159 11.34 2.37 23.99
N ASN A 160 11.49 1.54 25.01
CA ASN A 160 12.27 1.87 26.20
C ASN A 160 13.78 1.60 25.98
N ILE A 161 14.39 2.33 25.08
CA ILE A 161 15.83 2.27 24.73
C ILE A 161 16.37 3.70 24.63
N SER A 162 17.59 3.95 25.05
CA SER A 162 18.23 5.25 24.90
C SER A 162 18.83 5.44 23.49
N TRP A 163 19.00 6.69 23.09
CA TRP A 163 19.70 7.04 21.85
C TRP A 163 21.10 6.43 21.78
N ASP A 164 21.91 6.60 22.85
CA ASP A 164 23.28 6.10 22.89
C ASP A 164 23.34 4.57 22.78
N GLU A 165 22.42 3.85 23.41
CA GLU A 165 22.31 2.40 23.29
C GLU A 165 21.91 1.99 21.86
N THR A 166 20.96 2.69 21.26
CA THR A 166 20.54 2.45 19.87
C THR A 166 21.71 2.66 18.90
N VAL A 167 22.43 3.77 19.02
CA VAL A 167 23.61 4.07 18.18
C VAL A 167 24.68 2.98 18.34
N LYS A 168 25.00 2.61 19.58
CA LYS A 168 26.00 1.58 19.88
C LYS A 168 25.63 0.22 19.27
N LEU A 169 24.35 -0.19 19.37
CA LEU A 169 23.89 -1.45 18.78
C LEU A 169 23.87 -1.37 17.25
N THR A 170 23.47 -0.23 16.68
CA THR A 170 23.51 -0.02 15.23
C THR A 170 24.94 -0.07 14.71
N GLU A 171 25.88 0.61 15.34
CA GLU A 171 27.30 0.55 14.97
C GLU A 171 27.86 -0.87 15.09
N LYS A 172 27.55 -1.58 16.15
CA LYS A 172 28.01 -2.95 16.37
C LYS A 172 27.56 -3.90 15.26
N TRP A 173 26.28 -3.84 14.88
CA TRP A 173 25.66 -4.86 14.05
C TRP A 173 25.58 -4.46 12.58
N PHE A 174 25.33 -3.19 12.26
CA PHE A 174 25.13 -2.75 10.87
C PHE A 174 26.36 -2.10 10.23
N ALA A 175 27.28 -1.50 11.00
CA ALA A 175 28.47 -0.86 10.42
C ALA A 175 29.37 -1.83 9.63
N PRO A 176 29.48 -3.13 9.96
CA PRO A 176 30.23 -4.08 9.14
C PRO A 176 29.64 -4.34 7.75
N ILE A 177 28.37 -4.00 7.52
CA ILE A 177 27.71 -4.27 6.23
C ILE A 177 28.15 -3.23 5.20
N PRO A 178 28.73 -3.64 4.06
CA PRO A 178 29.24 -2.70 3.07
C PRO A 178 28.10 -1.96 2.36
N ARG A 179 28.35 -0.70 2.03
CA ARG A 179 27.49 0.03 1.07
C ARG A 179 27.52 -0.65 -0.29
N ARG A 180 26.42 -0.54 -1.01
CA ARG A 180 26.30 -1.05 -2.40
C ARG A 180 25.87 0.07 -3.34
N ASP A 181 26.15 -0.10 -4.64
CA ASP A 181 25.63 0.80 -5.66
C ASP A 181 24.15 0.50 -5.89
N VAL A 182 23.31 1.36 -5.35
CA VAL A 182 21.85 1.27 -5.56
C VAL A 182 21.50 2.08 -6.81
N PRO A 183 20.84 1.48 -7.80
CA PRO A 183 20.55 2.17 -9.05
C PRO A 183 19.57 3.32 -8.83
N VAL A 184 19.82 4.44 -9.50
CA VAL A 184 18.85 5.53 -9.58
C VAL A 184 17.65 5.06 -10.39
N ARG A 185 16.47 5.13 -9.78
CA ARG A 185 15.24 4.68 -10.40
C ARG A 185 14.72 5.72 -11.36
N GLN A 186 14.60 5.34 -12.62
CA GLN A 186 13.96 6.15 -13.66
C GLN A 186 12.69 5.41 -14.11
N LEU A 187 11.59 5.68 -13.40
CA LEU A 187 10.30 5.08 -13.73
C LEU A 187 9.61 5.88 -14.83
N PRO A 188 8.92 5.22 -15.77
CA PRO A 188 8.12 5.90 -16.77
C PRO A 188 6.97 6.64 -16.08
N GLN A 189 6.75 7.89 -16.46
CA GLN A 189 5.61 8.65 -15.98
C GLN A 189 4.33 8.18 -16.69
N GLU A 190 3.27 7.97 -15.91
CA GLU A 190 1.95 7.70 -16.50
C GLU A 190 1.48 8.95 -17.25
N PRO A 191 1.10 8.84 -18.53
CA PRO A 191 0.57 9.98 -19.26
C PRO A 191 -0.80 10.38 -18.71
N GLU A 192 -1.11 11.68 -18.82
CA GLU A 192 -2.42 12.20 -18.44
C GLU A 192 -3.54 11.45 -19.17
N GLN A 193 -4.57 11.05 -18.45
CA GLN A 193 -5.74 10.40 -19.00
C GLN A 193 -6.69 11.45 -19.60
N THR A 194 -7.00 11.31 -20.89
CA THR A 194 -7.83 12.27 -21.64
C THR A 194 -9.22 11.76 -21.99
N GLN A 195 -9.50 10.49 -21.67
CA GLN A 195 -10.81 9.87 -21.90
C GLN A 195 -11.07 8.79 -20.86
N GLU A 196 -12.32 8.55 -20.56
CA GLU A 196 -12.74 7.44 -19.68
C GLU A 196 -12.18 6.10 -20.19
N ARG A 197 -11.73 5.28 -19.23
CA ARG A 197 -11.31 3.89 -19.50
C ARG A 197 -12.30 2.95 -18.83
N ARG A 198 -12.84 2.02 -19.58
CA ARG A 198 -13.90 1.14 -19.09
C ARG A 198 -13.64 -0.32 -19.46
N LEU A 199 -13.96 -1.22 -18.55
CA LEU A 199 -13.91 -2.66 -18.74
C LEU A 199 -15.14 -3.31 -18.11
N THR A 200 -15.71 -4.28 -18.80
CA THR A 200 -16.75 -5.15 -18.24
C THR A 200 -16.27 -6.60 -18.31
N VAL A 201 -16.34 -7.31 -17.21
CA VAL A 201 -16.03 -8.75 -17.13
C VAL A 201 -17.17 -9.51 -16.48
N GLU A 202 -17.29 -10.78 -16.84
CA GLU A 202 -18.22 -11.73 -16.20
C GLU A 202 -17.43 -12.81 -15.50
N ARG A 203 -17.78 -13.13 -14.26
CA ARG A 203 -17.09 -14.12 -13.42
C ARG A 203 -18.09 -14.86 -12.53
N ASN A 204 -17.69 -16.05 -12.12
CA ASN A 204 -18.48 -16.81 -11.15
C ASN A 204 -18.31 -16.21 -9.74
N VAL A 205 -19.07 -15.16 -9.46
CA VAL A 205 -19.09 -14.47 -8.17
C VAL A 205 -20.54 -14.34 -7.67
N PRO A 206 -20.72 -14.16 -6.34
CA PRO A 206 -22.07 -14.14 -5.76
C PRO A 206 -22.91 -12.91 -6.15
N LEU A 207 -22.28 -11.76 -6.41
CA LEU A 207 -22.91 -10.48 -6.68
C LEU A 207 -22.10 -9.67 -7.69
N ASP A 208 -22.77 -8.78 -8.41
CA ASP A 208 -22.11 -7.72 -9.18
C ASP A 208 -21.28 -6.82 -8.25
N ALA A 209 -20.20 -6.26 -8.79
CA ALA A 209 -19.39 -5.26 -8.09
C ALA A 209 -18.97 -4.14 -9.05
N LEU A 210 -18.97 -2.92 -8.53
CA LEU A 210 -18.51 -1.71 -9.21
C LEU A 210 -17.16 -1.29 -8.64
N PHE A 211 -16.20 -1.02 -9.52
CA PHE A 211 -14.92 -0.41 -9.16
C PHE A 211 -14.70 0.82 -10.03
N MET A 212 -14.45 1.95 -9.39
CA MET A 212 -14.14 3.21 -10.04
C MET A 212 -12.82 3.76 -9.52
N GLY A 213 -12.09 4.48 -10.35
CA GLY A 213 -10.85 5.14 -9.95
C GLY A 213 -10.66 6.46 -10.67
N TYR A 214 -9.97 7.36 -10.00
CA TYR A 214 -9.59 8.67 -10.53
C TYR A 214 -8.12 8.89 -10.22
N HIS A 215 -7.33 9.28 -11.21
CA HIS A 215 -5.94 9.62 -10.96
C HIS A 215 -5.82 10.80 -10.01
N MET A 216 -4.89 10.70 -9.09
CA MET A 216 -4.58 11.71 -8.08
C MET A 216 -3.08 11.99 -8.02
N CYS A 217 -2.69 13.03 -7.29
CA CYS A 217 -1.29 13.32 -7.06
C CYS A 217 -0.57 12.23 -6.22
N SER A 218 0.75 12.29 -6.20
CA SER A 218 1.59 11.49 -5.32
C SER A 218 1.40 11.86 -3.84
N ARG A 219 1.93 11.04 -2.94
CA ARG A 219 1.98 11.32 -1.48
C ARG A 219 2.64 12.68 -1.16
N GLU A 220 3.63 13.08 -1.93
CA GLU A 220 4.35 14.35 -1.76
C GLU A 220 3.66 15.52 -2.48
N GLY A 221 2.56 15.27 -3.20
CA GLY A 221 1.81 16.30 -3.92
C GLY A 221 1.08 17.25 -2.98
N ALA A 222 1.01 18.53 -3.37
CA ALA A 222 0.39 19.58 -2.55
C ALA A 222 -1.07 19.33 -2.15
N ASP A 223 -1.79 18.55 -2.96
CA ASP A 223 -3.20 18.23 -2.73
C ASP A 223 -3.45 16.87 -2.09
N TYR A 224 -2.40 16.15 -1.69
CA TYR A 224 -2.53 14.83 -1.10
C TYR A 224 -3.52 14.80 0.07
N TYR A 225 -3.37 15.71 1.02
CA TYR A 225 -4.22 15.80 2.21
C TYR A 225 -5.69 16.13 1.86
N ALA A 226 -5.89 16.90 0.80
CA ALA A 226 -7.24 17.17 0.29
C ALA A 226 -7.88 15.91 -0.33
N PHE A 227 -7.11 15.10 -1.06
CA PHE A 227 -7.59 13.82 -1.58
C PHE A 227 -7.96 12.83 -0.47
N ASP A 228 -7.15 12.76 0.57
CA ASP A 228 -7.40 11.86 1.70
C ASP A 228 -8.66 12.27 2.47
N ILE A 229 -8.80 13.56 2.78
CA ILE A 229 -10.02 14.12 3.38
C ILE A 229 -11.25 13.89 2.49
N LEU A 230 -11.14 14.03 1.15
CA LEU A 230 -12.24 13.75 0.24
C LEU A 230 -12.67 12.27 0.30
N SER A 231 -11.71 11.35 0.36
CA SER A 231 -12.02 9.93 0.50
C SER A 231 -12.75 9.63 1.82
N ASP A 232 -12.34 10.27 2.90
CA ASP A 232 -12.96 10.15 4.22
C ASP A 232 -14.39 10.76 4.26
N ILE A 233 -14.60 11.89 3.63
CA ILE A 233 -15.93 12.49 3.45
C ILE A 233 -16.85 11.53 2.68
N LEU A 234 -16.31 10.88 1.65
CA LEU A 234 -17.06 9.93 0.82
C LEU A 234 -17.43 8.67 1.60
N SER A 235 -16.51 8.00 2.29
CA SER A 235 -16.83 6.67 2.83
C SER A 235 -16.38 6.36 4.27
N ASN A 236 -15.64 7.23 4.95
CA ASN A 236 -15.10 6.87 6.26
C ASN A 236 -16.11 7.00 7.40
N GLY A 237 -16.84 5.92 7.66
CA GLY A 237 -17.84 5.79 8.74
C GLY A 237 -19.29 5.97 8.29
N ARG A 238 -20.20 5.63 9.21
CA ARG A 238 -21.65 5.56 8.91
C ARG A 238 -22.28 6.87 8.45
N SER A 239 -21.72 8.02 8.85
CA SER A 239 -22.22 9.35 8.49
C SER A 239 -21.53 9.96 7.26
N SER A 240 -20.64 9.22 6.60
CA SER A 240 -20.03 9.62 5.33
C SER A 240 -21.06 9.62 4.19
N ARG A 241 -20.80 10.39 3.14
CA ARG A 241 -21.81 10.65 2.09
C ARG A 241 -22.31 9.38 1.41
N LEU A 242 -21.38 8.54 0.91
CA LEU A 242 -21.76 7.31 0.21
C LEU A 242 -22.48 6.32 1.14
N ASN A 243 -21.99 6.14 2.37
CA ASN A 243 -22.62 5.24 3.32
C ASN A 243 -24.02 5.72 3.72
N ARG A 244 -24.15 7.00 4.09
CA ARG A 244 -25.45 7.53 4.51
C ARG A 244 -26.46 7.51 3.37
N ARG A 245 -26.08 8.08 2.20
CA ARG A 245 -27.04 8.29 1.10
C ARG A 245 -27.29 7.05 0.26
N LEU A 246 -26.23 6.32 -0.11
CA LEU A 246 -26.35 5.21 -1.06
C LEU A 246 -26.57 3.86 -0.38
N VAL A 247 -26.14 3.69 0.89
CA VAL A 247 -26.41 2.45 1.63
C VAL A 247 -27.64 2.59 2.51
N GLN A 248 -27.71 3.61 3.40
CA GLN A 248 -28.74 3.68 4.43
C GLN A 248 -30.06 4.29 3.93
N GLU A 249 -30.01 5.38 3.13
CA GLU A 249 -31.20 6.12 2.69
C GLU A 249 -31.79 5.54 1.41
N GLN A 250 -30.97 5.26 0.39
CA GLN A 250 -31.43 4.86 -0.95
C GLN A 250 -31.34 3.36 -1.22
N ASN A 251 -30.60 2.60 -0.40
CA ASN A 251 -30.36 1.17 -0.58
C ASN A 251 -29.86 0.78 -1.99
N ILE A 252 -28.96 1.60 -2.55
CA ILE A 252 -28.31 1.35 -3.85
C ILE A 252 -27.19 0.33 -3.71
N PHE A 253 -26.46 0.38 -2.60
CA PHE A 253 -25.36 -0.54 -2.30
C PHE A 253 -25.60 -1.30 -1.00
N SER A 254 -25.14 -2.54 -0.94
CA SER A 254 -25.01 -3.29 0.31
C SER A 254 -23.81 -2.83 1.14
N GLY A 255 -22.79 -2.29 0.49
CA GLY A 255 -21.60 -1.67 1.05
C GLY A 255 -20.82 -0.96 -0.05
N ILE A 256 -20.24 0.18 0.28
CA ILE A 256 -19.42 0.99 -0.62
C ILE A 256 -18.33 1.69 0.17
N ASP A 257 -17.13 1.68 -0.39
CA ASP A 257 -15.93 2.30 0.18
C ASP A 257 -15.25 3.22 -0.82
N ALA A 258 -14.59 4.27 -0.30
CA ALA A 258 -13.69 5.14 -1.05
C ALA A 258 -12.39 5.30 -0.27
N TYR A 259 -11.26 5.22 -0.96
CA TYR A 259 -9.92 5.34 -0.36
C TYR A 259 -8.90 5.81 -1.39
N ILE A 260 -7.77 6.31 -0.91
CA ILE A 260 -6.65 6.71 -1.76
C ILE A 260 -5.52 5.69 -1.69
N SER A 261 -4.74 5.60 -2.75
CA SER A 261 -3.58 4.69 -2.78
C SER A 261 -2.38 5.18 -1.96
N GLY A 262 -2.24 6.49 -1.73
CA GLY A 262 -1.18 7.06 -0.90
C GLY A 262 0.25 6.73 -1.34
N THR A 263 0.47 6.58 -2.64
CA THR A 263 1.74 6.11 -3.23
C THR A 263 2.74 7.24 -3.46
N ARG A 264 4.04 6.90 -3.56
CA ARG A 264 5.13 7.85 -3.83
C ARG A 264 5.02 8.54 -5.18
N ASP A 265 4.54 7.83 -6.21
CA ASP A 265 4.18 8.41 -7.50
C ASP A 265 2.67 8.66 -7.54
N ALA A 266 2.19 9.32 -8.60
CA ALA A 266 0.76 9.59 -8.79
C ALA A 266 -0.05 8.29 -8.70
N GLY A 267 -1.08 8.33 -7.87
CA GLY A 267 -1.90 7.17 -7.52
C GLY A 267 -3.36 7.30 -7.96
N LEU A 268 -4.24 6.65 -7.22
CA LEU A 268 -5.68 6.64 -7.48
C LEU A 268 -6.47 6.94 -6.21
N LEU A 269 -7.51 7.76 -6.33
CA LEU A 269 -8.67 7.69 -5.46
C LEU A 269 -9.59 6.61 -6.04
N GLN A 270 -9.94 5.62 -5.24
CA GLN A 270 -10.71 4.45 -5.66
C GLN A 270 -12.03 4.40 -4.90
N ILE A 271 -13.09 4.00 -5.60
CA ILE A 271 -14.41 3.74 -5.04
C ILE A 271 -14.80 2.33 -5.45
N SER A 272 -15.23 1.52 -4.50
CA SER A 272 -15.66 0.16 -4.77
C SER A 272 -16.90 -0.19 -3.96
N GLY A 273 -17.84 -0.90 -4.59
CA GLY A 273 -19.07 -1.26 -3.89
C GLY A 273 -19.82 -2.40 -4.58
N LYS A 274 -20.67 -3.07 -3.81
CA LYS A 274 -21.56 -4.11 -4.29
C LYS A 274 -22.99 -3.55 -4.33
N PRO A 275 -23.61 -3.45 -5.51
CA PRO A 275 -25.01 -3.02 -5.62
C PRO A 275 -25.93 -3.88 -4.78
N ALA A 276 -26.99 -3.29 -4.27
CA ALA A 276 -28.07 -4.01 -3.60
C ALA A 276 -28.86 -4.87 -4.58
N ALA A 277 -29.59 -5.87 -4.08
CA ALA A 277 -30.38 -6.75 -4.92
C ALA A 277 -31.36 -5.96 -5.79
N GLY A 278 -31.37 -6.22 -7.09
CA GLY A 278 -32.21 -5.56 -8.08
C GLY A 278 -31.72 -4.20 -8.60
N VAL A 279 -30.57 -3.73 -8.14
CA VAL A 279 -29.91 -2.52 -8.65
C VAL A 279 -28.87 -2.90 -9.71
N SER A 280 -28.96 -2.33 -10.91
CA SER A 280 -27.97 -2.57 -11.96
C SER A 280 -26.66 -1.80 -11.70
N LEU A 281 -25.56 -2.25 -12.34
CA LEU A 281 -24.27 -1.55 -12.26
C LEU A 281 -24.34 -0.13 -12.81
N GLU A 282 -25.16 0.10 -13.84
CA GLU A 282 -25.39 1.42 -14.43
C GLU A 282 -26.11 2.36 -13.45
N GLN A 283 -27.11 1.84 -12.73
CA GLN A 283 -27.81 2.60 -11.68
C GLN A 283 -26.89 2.91 -10.51
N ALA A 284 -26.07 1.94 -10.11
CA ALA A 284 -25.09 2.08 -9.03
C ALA A 284 -24.02 3.12 -9.40
N GLU A 285 -23.46 3.07 -10.61
CA GLU A 285 -22.51 4.06 -11.11
C GLU A 285 -23.12 5.46 -11.18
N ALA A 286 -24.32 5.58 -11.74
CA ALA A 286 -25.01 6.87 -11.83
C ALA A 286 -25.25 7.50 -10.45
N ALA A 287 -25.55 6.70 -9.43
CA ALA A 287 -25.71 7.17 -8.07
C ALA A 287 -24.38 7.67 -7.48
N VAL A 288 -23.27 6.95 -7.69
CA VAL A 288 -21.92 7.41 -7.26
C VAL A 288 -21.55 8.70 -7.97
N ARG A 289 -21.70 8.77 -9.30
CA ARG A 289 -21.37 9.99 -10.07
C ARG A 289 -22.16 11.20 -9.59
N LYS A 290 -23.42 11.02 -9.25
CA LYS A 290 -24.25 12.11 -8.69
C LYS A 290 -23.67 12.66 -7.38
N GLU A 291 -23.17 11.81 -6.49
CA GLU A 291 -22.53 12.26 -5.24
C GLU A 291 -21.21 12.99 -5.51
N LEU A 292 -20.43 12.53 -6.50
CA LEU A 292 -19.21 13.21 -6.92
C LEU A 292 -19.49 14.56 -7.60
N GLU A 293 -20.55 14.66 -8.42
CA GLU A 293 -21.01 15.91 -9.01
C GLU A 293 -21.43 16.95 -7.96
N GLU A 294 -22.01 16.52 -6.86
CA GLU A 294 -22.34 17.45 -5.75
C GLU A 294 -21.08 18.07 -5.14
N LEU A 295 -20.00 17.29 -4.99
CA LEU A 295 -18.70 17.80 -4.55
C LEU A 295 -18.07 18.79 -5.55
N GLN A 296 -18.33 18.62 -6.84
CA GLN A 296 -17.87 19.53 -7.88
C GLN A 296 -18.71 20.82 -7.96
N ARG A 297 -20.00 20.77 -7.60
CA ARG A 297 -20.92 21.91 -7.70
C ARG A 297 -20.84 22.84 -6.49
N SER A 298 -20.59 22.27 -5.33
CA SER A 298 -20.64 23.02 -4.07
C SER A 298 -19.51 22.61 -3.13
N PRO A 299 -18.89 23.59 -2.44
CA PRO A 299 -17.93 23.28 -1.39
C PRO A 299 -18.53 22.36 -0.31
N VAL A 300 -17.68 21.60 0.33
CA VAL A 300 -18.03 20.79 1.51
C VAL A 300 -18.44 21.69 2.66
N ASP A 301 -19.45 21.28 3.44
CA ASP A 301 -19.84 22.00 4.65
C ASP A 301 -18.69 22.04 5.68
N GLY A 302 -18.50 23.18 6.32
CA GLY A 302 -17.42 23.37 7.29
C GLY A 302 -17.50 22.40 8.48
N GLN A 303 -18.68 22.03 8.93
CA GLN A 303 -18.84 21.06 10.03
C GLN A 303 -18.49 19.63 9.56
N GLU A 304 -18.79 19.28 8.31
CA GLU A 304 -18.41 18.00 7.72
C GLU A 304 -16.88 17.87 7.61
N LEU A 305 -16.22 18.95 7.17
CA LEU A 305 -14.75 19.00 7.13
C LEU A 305 -14.14 18.90 8.53
N GLU A 306 -14.63 19.66 9.50
CA GLU A 306 -14.12 19.60 10.89
C GLU A 306 -14.32 18.22 11.53
N LYS A 307 -15.42 17.55 11.24
CA LYS A 307 -15.62 16.16 11.70
C LYS A 307 -14.52 15.22 11.22
N VAL A 308 -14.15 15.31 9.95
CA VAL A 308 -13.10 14.46 9.36
C VAL A 308 -11.73 14.80 9.93
N LYS A 309 -11.39 16.09 10.05
CA LYS A 309 -10.14 16.53 10.68
C LYS A 309 -10.01 16.05 12.12
N ASN A 310 -11.07 16.18 12.92
CA ASN A 310 -11.09 15.70 14.30
C ASN A 310 -10.92 14.19 14.40
N LYS A 311 -11.52 13.43 13.47
CA LYS A 311 -11.35 11.99 13.40
C LYS A 311 -9.90 11.61 13.07
N PHE A 312 -9.30 12.28 12.07
CA PHE A 312 -7.91 12.04 11.71
C PHE A 312 -6.98 12.31 12.90
N GLU A 313 -7.08 13.48 13.53
CA GLU A 313 -6.25 13.84 14.69
C GLU A 313 -6.41 12.83 15.83
N SER A 314 -7.64 12.44 16.14
CA SER A 314 -7.90 11.40 17.16
C SER A 314 -7.23 10.08 16.80
N THR A 315 -7.33 9.64 15.53
CA THR A 315 -6.70 8.40 15.06
C THR A 315 -5.18 8.46 15.19
N GLN A 316 -4.56 9.59 14.86
CA GLN A 316 -3.11 9.79 15.01
C GLN A 316 -2.67 9.75 16.47
N ILE A 317 -3.38 10.48 17.35
CA ILE A 317 -3.05 10.50 18.79
C ILE A 317 -3.12 9.09 19.38
N PHE A 318 -4.18 8.35 19.12
CA PHE A 318 -4.33 6.99 19.61
C PHE A 318 -3.39 5.99 18.92
N GLY A 319 -3.10 6.18 17.65
CA GLY A 319 -2.14 5.38 16.90
C GLY A 319 -0.73 5.46 17.47
N ASN A 320 -0.31 6.63 17.94
CA ASN A 320 1.01 6.87 18.51
C ASN A 320 1.22 6.25 19.92
N ILE A 321 0.19 5.65 20.53
CA ILE A 321 0.35 4.82 21.74
C ILE A 321 1.10 3.52 21.41
N ASN A 322 0.98 3.03 20.19
CA ASN A 322 1.64 1.82 19.74
C ASN A 322 3.04 2.14 19.17
N TYR A 323 4.09 1.63 19.79
CA TYR A 323 5.47 1.84 19.38
C TYR A 323 5.75 1.36 17.94
N LEU A 324 5.15 0.26 17.50
CA LEU A 324 5.29 -0.23 16.13
C LEU A 324 4.73 0.76 15.11
N ASN A 325 3.56 1.36 15.40
CA ASN A 325 3.00 2.40 14.53
C ASN A 325 3.94 3.62 14.43
N VAL A 326 4.50 4.04 15.57
CA VAL A 326 5.46 5.15 15.59
C VAL A 326 6.70 4.81 14.76
N ALA A 327 7.28 3.61 14.93
CA ALA A 327 8.44 3.18 14.15
C ALA A 327 8.14 3.15 12.66
N THR A 328 7.01 2.57 12.27
CA THR A 328 6.59 2.47 10.86
C THR A 328 6.39 3.85 10.24
N ASN A 329 5.74 4.76 10.95
CA ASN A 329 5.51 6.12 10.48
C ASN A 329 6.83 6.91 10.37
N LEU A 330 7.72 6.84 11.35
CA LEU A 330 9.04 7.48 11.29
C LEU A 330 9.85 6.98 10.08
N ALA A 331 9.88 5.65 9.87
CA ALA A 331 10.57 5.07 8.72
C ALA A 331 9.96 5.53 7.39
N TRP A 332 8.63 5.63 7.31
CA TRP A 332 7.94 6.12 6.12
C TRP A 332 8.24 7.59 5.85
N PHE A 333 8.18 8.45 6.86
CA PHE A 333 8.49 9.88 6.70
C PHE A 333 9.96 10.10 6.30
N GLU A 334 10.91 9.37 6.91
CA GLU A 334 12.32 9.44 6.50
C GLU A 334 12.52 9.00 5.05
N LEU A 335 11.82 7.96 4.61
CA LEU A 335 11.92 7.47 3.23
C LEU A 335 11.33 8.44 2.19
N THR A 336 10.29 9.21 2.55
CA THR A 336 9.57 10.11 1.65
C THR A 336 9.96 11.59 1.82
N GLY A 337 10.74 11.93 2.84
CA GLY A 337 11.15 13.29 3.13
C GLY A 337 12.08 13.36 4.34
N LYS A 338 11.54 13.69 5.50
CA LYS A 338 12.26 13.76 6.78
C LYS A 338 11.40 13.17 7.89
N ALA A 339 12.02 12.44 8.80
CA ALA A 339 11.32 11.83 9.93
C ALA A 339 10.57 12.85 10.80
N GLU A 340 11.14 14.05 10.96
CA GLU A 340 10.55 15.15 11.74
C GLU A 340 9.20 15.64 11.16
N ASP A 341 8.94 15.39 9.88
CA ASP A 341 7.67 15.78 9.23
C ASP A 341 6.45 15.04 9.82
N ILE A 342 6.66 13.99 10.60
CA ILE A 342 5.59 13.30 11.35
C ILE A 342 4.86 14.26 12.31
N ASP A 343 5.58 15.20 12.91
CA ASP A 343 5.02 16.17 13.85
C ASP A 343 4.16 17.23 13.15
N LEU A 344 4.35 17.41 11.84
CA LEU A 344 3.58 18.35 11.01
C LEU A 344 2.32 17.72 10.39
N GLU A 345 2.15 16.41 10.49
CA GLU A 345 1.07 15.70 9.79
C GLU A 345 -0.32 16.23 10.19
N VAL A 346 -0.58 16.38 11.49
CA VAL A 346 -1.86 16.91 11.99
C VAL A 346 -2.10 18.34 11.50
N GLU A 347 -1.07 19.20 11.51
CA GLU A 347 -1.17 20.57 11.02
C GLU A 347 -1.49 20.62 9.52
N ARG A 348 -0.87 19.76 8.72
CA ARG A 348 -1.14 19.64 7.27
C ARG A 348 -2.60 19.27 7.00
N TYR A 349 -3.17 18.30 7.74
CA TYR A 349 -4.61 17.99 7.64
C TYR A 349 -5.48 19.16 8.12
N ARG A 350 -5.10 19.80 9.23
CA ARG A 350 -5.84 20.95 9.76
C ARG A 350 -5.84 22.15 8.80
N SER A 351 -4.80 22.32 8.00
CA SER A 351 -4.68 23.42 7.04
C SER A 351 -5.57 23.30 5.80
N VAL A 352 -6.09 22.10 5.49
CA VAL A 352 -6.95 21.89 4.32
C VAL A 352 -8.24 22.71 4.46
N THR A 353 -8.63 23.42 3.38
CA THR A 353 -9.84 24.25 3.35
C THR A 353 -10.95 23.66 2.49
N THR A 354 -12.17 24.13 2.68
CA THR A 354 -13.33 23.72 1.85
C THR A 354 -13.15 24.13 0.39
N GLU A 355 -12.50 25.26 0.11
CA GLU A 355 -12.17 25.73 -1.22
C GLU A 355 -11.15 24.84 -1.92
N GLN A 356 -10.15 24.36 -1.19
CA GLN A 356 -9.15 23.43 -1.71
C GLN A 356 -9.82 22.09 -2.07
N LEU A 357 -10.66 21.54 -1.19
CA LEU A 357 -11.43 20.32 -1.46
C LEU A 357 -12.30 20.46 -2.71
N HIS A 358 -12.98 21.61 -2.84
CA HIS A 358 -13.84 21.89 -4.00
C HIS A 358 -13.04 21.96 -5.30
N THR A 359 -11.90 22.65 -5.29
CA THR A 359 -10.98 22.75 -6.44
C THR A 359 -10.47 21.38 -6.85
N VAL A 360 -10.04 20.56 -5.88
CA VAL A 360 -9.57 19.19 -6.12
C VAL A 360 -10.70 18.33 -6.69
N ALA A 361 -11.91 18.40 -6.13
CA ALA A 361 -13.06 17.64 -6.61
C ALA A 361 -13.41 18.01 -8.07
N GLN A 362 -13.42 19.30 -8.41
CA GLN A 362 -13.74 19.79 -9.76
C GLN A 362 -12.80 19.25 -10.84
N ARG A 363 -11.50 19.22 -10.59
CA ARG A 363 -10.54 18.74 -11.58
C ARG A 363 -10.42 17.21 -11.62
N THR A 364 -10.75 16.52 -10.51
CA THR A 364 -10.50 15.09 -10.37
C THR A 364 -11.67 14.24 -10.84
N PHE A 365 -12.90 14.60 -10.45
CA PHE A 365 -14.08 13.76 -10.72
C PHE A 365 -14.68 14.01 -12.10
N CYS A 366 -13.88 14.43 -13.07
CA CYS A 366 -14.31 14.55 -14.47
C CYS A 366 -14.32 13.19 -15.16
N GLU A 367 -15.18 13.04 -16.17
CA GLU A 367 -15.34 11.80 -16.94
C GLU A 367 -14.02 11.36 -17.58
N SER A 368 -13.25 12.30 -18.12
CA SER A 368 -11.96 11.99 -18.78
C SER A 368 -10.94 11.35 -17.84
N ASN A 369 -11.03 11.59 -16.53
CA ASN A 369 -10.15 11.01 -15.52
C ASN A 369 -10.68 9.70 -14.91
N ALA A 370 -11.89 9.28 -15.29
CA ALA A 370 -12.53 8.11 -14.72
C ALA A 370 -12.00 6.79 -15.30
N VAL A 371 -11.81 5.82 -14.44
CA VAL A 371 -11.54 4.41 -14.75
C VAL A 371 -12.67 3.60 -14.14
N VAL A 372 -13.36 2.77 -14.92
CA VAL A 372 -14.55 2.03 -14.47
C VAL A 372 -14.43 0.56 -14.83
N LEU A 373 -14.57 -0.31 -13.84
CA LEU A 373 -14.66 -1.74 -14.02
C LEU A 373 -16.03 -2.24 -13.52
N TYR A 374 -16.79 -2.78 -14.44
CA TYR A 374 -17.99 -3.55 -14.15
C TYR A 374 -17.62 -5.01 -13.99
N TYR A 375 -17.81 -5.53 -12.80
CA TYR A 375 -17.54 -6.92 -12.47
C TYR A 375 -18.86 -7.63 -12.27
N LYS A 376 -19.33 -8.32 -13.31
CA LYS A 376 -20.64 -8.96 -13.35
C LYS A 376 -20.59 -10.38 -12.82
N SER A 377 -21.65 -10.75 -12.11
CA SER A 377 -21.95 -12.14 -11.79
C SER A 377 -22.50 -12.86 -13.03
N ASP A 378 -22.04 -14.06 -13.27
CA ASP A 378 -22.53 -14.95 -14.33
C ASP A 378 -23.76 -15.80 -13.89
N LYS A 379 -24.38 -15.45 -12.73
CA LYS A 379 -25.54 -16.12 -12.15
C LYS A 379 -26.85 -15.42 -12.46
#